data_89c2660020f6459f216bcdf76ee359c8
#
_entry.id   89c2660020f6459f216bcdf76ee359c8
#
_cell.length_a   1.000
_cell.length_b   1.000
_cell.length_c   1.000
_cell.angle_alpha   90.00
_cell.angle_beta   90.00
_cell.angle_gamma   90.00
#
_symmetry.space_group_name_H-M   'P 1'
#
loop_
_entity.id
_entity.type
_entity.pdbx_description
1 polymer ?
#
loop_
_entity_poly.entity_id
_entity_poly.type
_entity_poly.pdbx_seq_one_letter_code
_entity_poly.pdbx_strand_id
1 'polypeptide(L)'
;MPLKTRIMKFINSRFTLAVAAVFCCVFFTNAQEIIKDSVKTKKVSTTPKRLKVDGIVAVVGDYTILDSDIDKTFLELSQNASVKDITRCQMLGKLMEDKLFAHHAIQDSIIIKDEEVKEKLNDQLAYILEQLKTMDKALEYFKKNTEDELRTELFEIIKVNKLTAEMQRKIVDEVEITPEETRTFFKSIPKDELPVFGAEMEVAQIVIAPKITDDEKKRIINRLKEIKAEVLAGASFKTRAVIYSDDRGSASSGGFYKINRKTQFVKEFKDVAFSLAEGEISEPFETEYGYHIIMVEKIKGQEVELRHILMMPKVSDQALKEAKEKIMLIKKRIENGEITFAEAARTMSDEKETRANGGVLINPQTQDTKFELTKMDPSLYSEVSNLKSGAVTSPILDDDPRAGKKYKIITVTNRIEEHTADYAKDYTKIKALALKEKQFKAIGKWSDEKIKETYIKINGEYKDCVFTNNWLKK
;
A
#
# COMPACT_ATOMS: atom_id res chain seq x y z
N MET A 1 -34.08 -11.56 17.23
CA MET A 1 -32.62 -11.31 17.50
C MET A 1 -32.44 -9.81 17.57
N PRO A 2 -31.86 -9.24 18.60
CA PRO A 2 -31.74 -7.77 18.73
C PRO A 2 -30.75 -7.19 17.71
N LEU A 3 -31.10 -6.02 17.22
CA LEU A 3 -30.38 -5.25 16.16
C LEU A 3 -28.86 -5.07 16.42
N LYS A 4 -28.46 -5.11 17.70
CA LYS A 4 -27.07 -4.88 18.17
C LYS A 4 -26.08 -5.99 17.74
N THR A 5 -26.47 -7.24 17.79
CA THR A 5 -25.64 -8.39 17.39
C THR A 5 -25.40 -8.43 15.87
N ARG A 6 -26.27 -7.80 15.08
CA ARG A 6 -26.14 -7.68 13.63
C ARG A 6 -25.04 -6.69 13.19
N ILE A 7 -24.85 -5.60 13.94
CA ILE A 7 -23.91 -4.54 13.58
C ILE A 7 -22.46 -5.02 13.74
N MET A 8 -22.16 -5.74 14.82
CA MET A 8 -20.79 -6.19 15.08
C MET A 8 -20.35 -7.37 14.18
N LYS A 9 -21.26 -8.30 13.85
CA LYS A 9 -20.97 -9.31 12.81
C LYS A 9 -20.75 -8.68 11.43
N PHE A 10 -21.40 -7.53 11.17
CA PHE A 10 -21.22 -6.78 9.92
C PHE A 10 -19.88 -6.05 9.85
N ILE A 11 -19.38 -5.53 10.96
CA ILE A 11 -18.06 -4.84 11.02
C ILE A 11 -16.96 -5.85 10.67
N ASN A 12 -16.98 -7.05 11.23
CA ASN A 12 -15.97 -8.08 10.92
C ASN A 12 -16.08 -8.63 9.48
N SER A 13 -17.31 -8.72 8.92
CA SER A 13 -17.54 -9.24 7.57
C SER A 13 -17.24 -8.22 6.46
N ARG A 14 -17.56 -6.92 6.67
CA ARG A 14 -17.33 -5.88 5.66
C ARG A 14 -15.89 -5.36 5.63
N PHE A 15 -15.15 -5.49 6.72
CA PHE A 15 -13.77 -5.02 6.82
C PHE A 15 -12.76 -5.91 6.12
N THR A 16 -13.00 -7.20 6.08
CA THR A 16 -12.21 -8.15 5.27
C THR A 16 -12.35 -7.92 3.77
N LEU A 17 -13.47 -7.34 3.32
CA LEU A 17 -13.74 -7.10 1.89
C LEU A 17 -13.00 -5.88 1.31
N ALA A 18 -12.75 -4.85 2.11
CA ALA A 18 -12.08 -3.63 1.62
C ALA A 18 -10.54 -3.73 1.62
N VAL A 19 -9.96 -4.64 2.42
CA VAL A 19 -8.50 -4.84 2.56
C VAL A 19 -7.99 -6.02 1.72
N ALA A 20 -8.86 -6.97 1.36
CA ALA A 20 -8.48 -8.19 0.65
C ALA A 20 -8.21 -8.02 -0.86
N ALA A 21 -8.41 -6.83 -1.42
CA ALA A 21 -8.11 -6.55 -2.84
C ALA A 21 -6.60 -6.41 -3.14
N VAL A 22 -5.71 -6.54 -2.15
CA VAL A 22 -4.26 -6.26 -2.33
C VAL A 22 -3.34 -7.47 -2.13
N PHE A 23 -3.82 -8.62 -1.60
CA PHE A 23 -2.88 -9.72 -1.34
C PHE A 23 -3.47 -11.08 -1.72
N CYS A 24 -3.05 -11.64 -2.82
CA CYS A 24 -3.16 -13.06 -3.12
C CYS A 24 -1.92 -13.55 -3.88
N CYS A 25 -1.03 -14.18 -3.17
CA CYS A 25 0.01 -15.04 -3.75
C CYS A 25 0.01 -16.41 -3.03
N VAL A 26 0.03 -17.44 -3.88
CA VAL A 26 0.65 -18.77 -3.71
C VAL A 26 -0.16 -19.85 -2.98
N PHE A 27 -0.60 -20.86 -3.71
CA PHE A 27 -0.09 -22.26 -3.68
C PHE A 27 -0.93 -23.14 -4.64
N PHE A 28 -0.26 -23.67 -5.66
CA PHE A 28 -0.77 -24.80 -6.45
C PHE A 28 -0.14 -26.09 -5.96
N THR A 29 -0.95 -27.10 -5.65
CA THR A 29 -0.51 -28.51 -5.67
C THR A 29 -1.42 -29.30 -6.60
N ASN A 30 -0.76 -30.08 -7.45
CA ASN A 30 -1.33 -30.95 -8.47
C ASN A 30 -2.22 -32.05 -7.88
N ALA A 31 -3.33 -32.34 -8.54
CA ALA A 31 -3.93 -33.65 -8.54
C ALA A 31 -4.50 -33.93 -9.93
N GLN A 32 -3.80 -34.78 -10.68
CA GLN A 32 -4.36 -35.48 -11.85
C GLN A 32 -5.15 -36.68 -11.33
N GLU A 33 -6.41 -36.79 -11.70
CA GLU A 33 -7.12 -38.06 -11.68
C GLU A 33 -7.80 -38.31 -13.02
N ILE A 34 -7.49 -39.47 -13.55
CA ILE A 34 -7.92 -40.07 -14.82
C ILE A 34 -9.37 -40.57 -14.64
N ILE A 35 -10.30 -40.10 -15.45
CA ILE A 35 -11.62 -40.73 -15.56
C ILE A 35 -11.72 -41.48 -16.88
N LYS A 36 -11.89 -42.79 -16.75
CA LYS A 36 -12.19 -43.72 -17.84
C LYS A 36 -13.63 -43.59 -18.35
N ASP A 37 -13.76 -43.67 -19.64
CA ASP A 37 -14.98 -43.73 -20.42
C ASP A 37 -16.03 -44.71 -19.91
N SER A 38 -17.29 -44.27 -19.93
CA SER A 38 -18.45 -45.12 -20.10
C SER A 38 -19.49 -44.40 -20.96
N VAL A 39 -19.49 -44.74 -22.24
CA VAL A 39 -20.45 -44.25 -23.25
C VAL A 39 -21.81 -44.89 -22.98
N LYS A 40 -22.80 -44.08 -22.59
CA LYS A 40 -24.24 -44.44 -22.76
C LYS A 40 -24.90 -43.37 -23.62
N THR A 41 -25.20 -43.75 -24.85
CA THR A 41 -26.00 -42.97 -25.80
C THR A 41 -27.39 -42.72 -25.26
N LYS A 42 -27.69 -41.47 -24.92
CA LYS A 42 -29.04 -40.95 -24.68
C LYS A 42 -29.48 -40.10 -25.87
N LYS A 43 -30.64 -40.45 -26.45
CA LYS A 43 -31.32 -39.75 -27.55
C LYS A 43 -31.36 -38.23 -27.27
N VAL A 44 -30.77 -37.46 -28.17
CA VAL A 44 -30.81 -36.00 -28.18
C VAL A 44 -32.20 -35.56 -28.60
N SER A 45 -32.94 -34.98 -27.68
CA SER A 45 -34.14 -34.20 -27.97
C SER A 45 -33.64 -32.81 -28.46
N THR A 46 -33.79 -32.53 -29.72
CA THR A 46 -33.48 -31.26 -30.35
C THR A 46 -34.59 -30.23 -30.09
N THR A 47 -34.70 -29.76 -28.85
CA THR A 47 -35.27 -28.44 -28.60
C THR A 47 -34.14 -27.43 -28.77
N PRO A 48 -34.31 -26.34 -29.57
CA PRO A 48 -33.28 -25.34 -29.69
C PRO A 48 -33.00 -24.76 -28.29
N LYS A 49 -31.79 -25.00 -27.78
CA LYS A 49 -31.30 -24.34 -26.56
C LYS A 49 -31.37 -22.84 -26.84
N ARG A 50 -32.34 -22.13 -26.28
CA ARG A 50 -32.33 -20.67 -26.27
C ARG A 50 -30.99 -20.26 -25.66
N LEU A 51 -30.11 -19.66 -26.46
CA LEU A 51 -28.93 -18.98 -25.92
C LEU A 51 -29.45 -17.89 -24.98
N LYS A 52 -29.14 -17.99 -23.72
CA LYS A 52 -29.42 -16.92 -22.75
C LYS A 52 -28.54 -15.75 -23.14
N VAL A 53 -29.09 -14.76 -23.83
CA VAL A 53 -28.44 -13.46 -24.05
C VAL A 53 -28.30 -12.82 -22.65
N ASP A 54 -27.18 -12.22 -22.38
CA ASP A 54 -26.89 -11.55 -21.11
C ASP A 54 -27.99 -10.53 -20.78
N GLY A 55 -28.65 -10.71 -19.63
CA GLY A 55 -29.86 -9.96 -19.26
C GLY A 55 -29.54 -8.79 -18.34
N ILE A 56 -30.22 -7.65 -18.55
CA ILE A 56 -30.17 -6.53 -17.61
C ILE A 56 -30.92 -6.95 -16.35
N VAL A 57 -30.21 -7.09 -15.23
CA VAL A 57 -30.78 -7.48 -13.92
C VAL A 57 -31.16 -6.27 -13.07
N ALA A 58 -30.43 -5.15 -13.22
CA ALA A 58 -30.80 -3.90 -12.57
C ALA A 58 -30.34 -2.67 -13.37
N VAL A 59 -31.00 -1.54 -13.09
CA VAL A 59 -30.61 -0.21 -13.54
C VAL A 59 -30.53 0.68 -12.31
N VAL A 60 -29.46 1.46 -12.18
CA VAL A 60 -29.28 2.45 -11.11
C VAL A 60 -28.79 3.74 -11.75
N GLY A 61 -29.65 4.77 -11.78
CA GLY A 61 -29.37 5.99 -12.52
C GLY A 61 -29.09 5.69 -13.99
N ASP A 62 -27.92 6.08 -14.47
CA ASP A 62 -27.44 5.89 -15.85
C ASP A 62 -26.72 4.54 -16.06
N TYR A 63 -26.56 3.76 -15.01
CA TYR A 63 -25.83 2.49 -15.06
C TYR A 63 -26.74 1.29 -15.18
N THR A 64 -26.39 0.39 -16.09
CA THR A 64 -26.98 -0.94 -16.19
C THR A 64 -26.09 -1.97 -15.54
N ILE A 65 -26.70 -2.99 -14.91
CA ILE A 65 -26.03 -4.16 -14.32
C ILE A 65 -26.53 -5.38 -15.05
N LEU A 66 -25.63 -6.18 -15.58
CA LEU A 66 -25.91 -7.40 -16.31
C LEU A 66 -25.79 -8.63 -15.40
N ASP A 67 -26.41 -9.73 -15.78
CA ASP A 67 -26.30 -11.01 -15.06
C ASP A 67 -24.85 -11.52 -15.03
N SER A 68 -24.11 -11.28 -16.14
CA SER A 68 -22.68 -11.59 -16.24
C SER A 68 -21.80 -10.75 -15.29
N ASP A 69 -22.20 -9.54 -14.92
CA ASP A 69 -21.43 -8.72 -13.98
C ASP A 69 -21.47 -9.32 -12.58
N ILE A 70 -22.61 -9.91 -12.19
CA ILE A 70 -22.73 -10.65 -10.94
C ILE A 70 -21.82 -11.88 -10.96
N ASP A 71 -21.80 -12.65 -12.08
CA ASP A 71 -20.97 -13.84 -12.21
C ASP A 71 -19.48 -13.52 -12.16
N LYS A 72 -19.03 -12.43 -12.82
CA LYS A 72 -17.64 -11.96 -12.79
C LYS A 72 -17.22 -11.58 -11.37
N THR A 73 -18.02 -10.76 -10.70
CA THR A 73 -17.73 -10.32 -9.33
C THR A 73 -17.74 -11.50 -8.35
N PHE A 74 -18.63 -12.47 -8.57
CA PHE A 74 -18.66 -13.71 -7.78
C PHE A 74 -17.38 -14.53 -7.98
N LEU A 75 -16.90 -14.65 -9.22
CA LEU A 75 -15.67 -15.38 -9.53
C LEU A 75 -14.44 -14.70 -8.88
N GLU A 76 -14.34 -13.39 -8.96
CA GLU A 76 -13.27 -12.61 -8.36
C GLU A 76 -13.24 -12.76 -6.82
N LEU A 77 -14.40 -12.75 -6.18
CA LEU A 77 -14.51 -12.87 -4.73
C LEU A 77 -14.39 -14.32 -4.23
N SER A 78 -14.80 -15.31 -5.02
CA SER A 78 -14.70 -16.73 -4.63
C SER A 78 -13.28 -17.25 -4.53
N GLN A 79 -12.32 -16.58 -5.16
CA GLN A 79 -10.89 -16.85 -5.03
C GLN A 79 -10.34 -16.41 -3.66
N ASN A 80 -11.06 -15.57 -2.93
CA ASN A 80 -10.73 -15.16 -1.57
C ASN A 80 -11.40 -16.07 -0.55
N ALA A 81 -10.62 -16.85 0.17
CA ALA A 81 -11.09 -17.83 1.17
C ALA A 81 -12.04 -17.25 2.26
N SER A 82 -12.08 -15.93 2.42
CA SER A 82 -12.91 -15.21 3.39
C SER A 82 -14.36 -14.94 2.93
N VAL A 83 -14.75 -15.34 1.70
CA VAL A 83 -16.00 -14.89 1.06
C VAL A 83 -16.92 -16.07 0.66
N LYS A 84 -16.83 -17.18 1.37
CA LYS A 84 -17.51 -18.44 0.98
C LYS A 84 -19.05 -18.41 0.99
N ASP A 85 -19.69 -17.40 1.62
CA ASP A 85 -21.13 -17.39 1.86
C ASP A 85 -21.89 -16.20 1.25
N ILE A 86 -21.32 -15.49 0.26
CA ILE A 86 -22.02 -14.37 -0.38
C ILE A 86 -23.01 -14.88 -1.42
N THR A 87 -24.28 -14.49 -1.28
CA THR A 87 -25.35 -14.82 -2.24
C THR A 87 -25.32 -13.89 -3.44
N ARG A 88 -25.91 -14.33 -4.58
CA ARG A 88 -26.08 -13.46 -5.77
C ARG A 88 -26.88 -12.19 -5.45
N CYS A 89 -27.86 -12.26 -4.55
CA CYS A 89 -28.61 -11.09 -4.09
C CYS A 89 -27.75 -10.06 -3.37
N GLN A 90 -26.85 -10.52 -2.49
CA GLN A 90 -25.92 -9.64 -1.79
C GLN A 90 -24.90 -9.01 -2.76
N MET A 91 -24.46 -9.78 -3.77
CA MET A 91 -23.57 -9.31 -4.81
C MET A 91 -24.23 -8.21 -5.66
N LEU A 92 -25.47 -8.47 -6.09
CA LEU A 92 -26.23 -7.46 -6.82
C LEU A 92 -26.43 -6.20 -5.96
N GLY A 93 -26.75 -6.36 -4.67
CA GLY A 93 -26.88 -5.22 -3.74
C GLY A 93 -25.61 -4.35 -3.70
N LYS A 94 -24.44 -5.00 -3.65
CA LYS A 94 -23.14 -4.30 -3.69
C LYS A 94 -22.92 -3.59 -5.01
N LEU A 95 -23.13 -4.26 -6.14
CA LEU A 95 -22.98 -3.65 -7.47
C LEU A 95 -23.91 -2.44 -7.64
N MET A 96 -25.17 -2.54 -7.17
CA MET A 96 -26.10 -1.40 -7.19
C MET A 96 -25.60 -0.25 -6.32
N GLU A 97 -25.02 -0.54 -5.16
CA GLU A 97 -24.44 0.47 -4.27
C GLU A 97 -23.25 1.19 -4.94
N ASP A 98 -22.33 0.44 -5.54
CA ASP A 98 -21.18 1.00 -6.26
C ASP A 98 -21.65 1.91 -7.43
N LYS A 99 -22.68 1.49 -8.18
CA LYS A 99 -23.26 2.30 -9.26
C LYS A 99 -24.02 3.53 -8.74
N LEU A 100 -24.65 3.46 -7.56
CA LEU A 100 -25.28 4.60 -6.92
C LEU A 100 -24.25 5.67 -6.56
N PHE A 101 -23.15 5.27 -5.94
CA PHE A 101 -22.05 6.19 -5.61
C PHE A 101 -21.45 6.83 -6.88
N ALA A 102 -21.16 6.03 -7.90
CA ALA A 102 -20.60 6.53 -9.15
C ALA A 102 -21.54 7.50 -9.86
N HIS A 103 -22.85 7.22 -9.90
CA HIS A 103 -23.88 8.10 -10.48
C HIS A 103 -23.88 9.46 -9.77
N HIS A 104 -23.97 9.47 -8.46
CA HIS A 104 -23.98 10.72 -7.69
C HIS A 104 -22.62 11.43 -7.67
N ALA A 105 -21.50 10.71 -7.80
CA ALA A 105 -20.18 11.31 -7.96
C ALA A 105 -20.14 12.22 -9.20
N ILE A 106 -20.70 11.73 -10.32
CA ILE A 106 -20.79 12.52 -11.56
C ILE A 106 -21.72 13.73 -11.38
N GLN A 107 -22.89 13.54 -10.76
CA GLN A 107 -23.83 14.62 -10.48
C GLN A 107 -23.20 15.69 -9.57
N ASP A 108 -22.40 15.28 -8.61
CA ASP A 108 -21.65 16.14 -7.70
C ASP A 108 -20.36 16.73 -8.28
N SER A 109 -20.17 16.59 -9.61
CA SER A 109 -19.02 17.10 -10.37
C SER A 109 -17.66 16.58 -9.89
N ILE A 110 -17.62 15.34 -9.38
CA ILE A 110 -16.35 14.65 -9.06
C ILE A 110 -15.71 14.24 -10.38
N ILE A 111 -14.54 14.80 -10.66
CA ILE A 111 -13.80 14.56 -11.90
C ILE A 111 -12.67 13.58 -11.64
N ILE A 112 -12.69 12.45 -12.34
CA ILE A 112 -11.57 11.51 -12.42
C ILE A 112 -10.89 11.74 -13.77
N LYS A 113 -9.58 12.02 -13.73
CA LYS A 113 -8.80 12.24 -14.96
C LYS A 113 -8.56 10.92 -15.67
N ASP A 114 -8.80 10.88 -16.97
CA ASP A 114 -8.62 9.66 -17.76
C ASP A 114 -7.17 9.19 -17.79
N GLU A 115 -6.19 10.10 -17.61
CA GLU A 115 -4.76 9.75 -17.47
C GLU A 115 -4.52 8.87 -16.24
N GLU A 116 -5.12 9.20 -15.09
CA GLU A 116 -5.00 8.44 -13.86
C GLU A 116 -5.65 7.05 -13.98
N VAL A 117 -6.76 6.97 -14.72
CA VAL A 117 -7.43 5.68 -14.99
C VAL A 117 -6.56 4.81 -15.89
N LYS A 118 -5.97 5.40 -16.96
CA LYS A 118 -5.07 4.69 -17.90
C LYS A 118 -3.81 4.19 -17.23
N GLU A 119 -3.20 4.99 -16.34
CA GLU A 119 -2.04 4.57 -15.55
C GLU A 119 -2.39 3.34 -14.71
N LYS A 120 -3.48 3.41 -13.95
CA LYS A 120 -3.93 2.28 -13.13
C LYS A 120 -4.33 1.06 -13.95
N LEU A 121 -4.91 1.26 -15.13
CA LEU A 121 -5.25 0.19 -16.08
C LEU A 121 -3.97 -0.53 -16.54
N ASN A 122 -2.93 0.21 -16.90
CA ASN A 122 -1.67 -0.38 -17.35
C ASN A 122 -1.02 -1.21 -16.22
N ASP A 123 -1.03 -0.71 -14.97
CA ASP A 123 -0.54 -1.46 -13.81
C ASP A 123 -1.33 -2.75 -13.60
N GLN A 124 -2.66 -2.65 -13.67
CA GLN A 124 -3.54 -3.81 -13.48
C GLN A 124 -3.39 -4.84 -14.60
N LEU A 125 -3.27 -4.37 -15.85
CA LEU A 125 -3.03 -5.25 -16.98
C LEU A 125 -1.67 -5.93 -16.91
N ALA A 126 -0.62 -5.20 -16.50
CA ALA A 126 0.70 -5.78 -16.27
C ALA A 126 0.65 -6.88 -15.19
N TYR A 127 -0.05 -6.64 -14.09
CA TYR A 127 -0.27 -7.64 -13.03
C TYR A 127 -1.03 -8.87 -13.56
N ILE A 128 -2.12 -8.67 -14.33
CA ILE A 128 -2.89 -9.75 -14.96
C ILE A 128 -1.99 -10.60 -15.87
N LEU A 129 -1.14 -9.96 -16.69
CA LEU A 129 -0.22 -10.64 -17.59
C LEU A 129 0.89 -11.37 -16.83
N GLU A 130 1.34 -10.86 -15.69
CA GLU A 130 2.26 -11.57 -14.81
C GLU A 130 1.66 -12.88 -14.28
N GLN A 131 0.37 -12.88 -13.91
CA GLN A 131 -0.33 -14.06 -13.42
C GLN A 131 -0.68 -15.05 -14.53
N LEU A 132 -1.25 -14.57 -15.62
CA LEU A 132 -1.75 -15.40 -16.72
C LEU A 132 -0.73 -15.67 -17.83
N LYS A 133 0.43 -15.02 -17.80
CA LYS A 133 1.60 -15.16 -18.67
C LYS A 133 1.43 -14.66 -20.12
N THR A 134 0.22 -14.65 -20.69
CA THR A 134 -0.03 -14.21 -22.06
C THR A 134 -1.34 -13.42 -22.18
N MET A 135 -1.42 -12.52 -23.16
CA MET A 135 -2.63 -11.78 -23.48
C MET A 135 -3.77 -12.73 -23.90
N ASP A 136 -3.50 -13.76 -24.69
CA ASP A 136 -4.53 -14.71 -25.12
C ASP A 136 -5.22 -15.39 -23.94
N LYS A 137 -4.45 -15.80 -22.92
CA LYS A 137 -5.03 -16.35 -21.70
C LYS A 137 -5.81 -15.33 -20.89
N ALA A 138 -5.39 -14.07 -20.89
CA ALA A 138 -6.15 -13.00 -20.26
C ALA A 138 -7.48 -12.78 -20.99
N LEU A 139 -7.49 -12.74 -22.31
CA LEU A 139 -8.69 -12.63 -23.13
C LEU A 139 -9.66 -13.81 -22.89
N GLU A 140 -9.13 -15.03 -22.85
CA GLU A 140 -9.92 -16.24 -22.53
C GLU A 140 -10.54 -16.15 -21.14
N TYR A 141 -9.75 -15.75 -20.12
CA TYR A 141 -10.19 -15.59 -18.73
C TYR A 141 -11.30 -14.56 -18.58
N PHE A 142 -11.14 -13.38 -19.21
CA PHE A 142 -12.13 -12.31 -19.18
C PHE A 142 -13.23 -12.47 -20.23
N LYS A 143 -13.19 -13.54 -21.05
CA LYS A 143 -14.14 -13.81 -22.16
C LYS A 143 -14.24 -12.65 -23.14
N LYS A 144 -13.10 -12.10 -23.54
CA LYS A 144 -12.97 -11.02 -24.53
C LYS A 144 -12.35 -11.54 -25.81
N ASN A 145 -12.71 -10.90 -26.94
CA ASN A 145 -12.19 -11.27 -28.24
C ASN A 145 -10.90 -10.49 -28.59
N THR A 146 -10.77 -9.27 -28.05
CA THR A 146 -9.64 -8.37 -28.37
C THR A 146 -9.09 -7.71 -27.09
N GLU A 147 -7.83 -7.28 -27.18
CA GLU A 147 -7.19 -6.48 -26.11
C GLU A 147 -7.93 -5.15 -25.88
N ASP A 148 -8.43 -4.50 -26.95
CA ASP A 148 -9.16 -3.26 -26.84
C ASP A 148 -10.50 -3.42 -26.08
N GLU A 149 -11.20 -4.53 -26.28
CA GLU A 149 -12.40 -4.85 -25.49
C GLU A 149 -12.06 -5.03 -24.00
N LEU A 150 -10.96 -5.73 -23.70
CA LEU A 150 -10.50 -5.93 -22.33
C LEU A 150 -10.08 -4.60 -21.69
N ARG A 151 -9.31 -3.79 -22.41
CA ARG A 151 -8.87 -2.47 -21.93
C ARG A 151 -10.05 -1.54 -21.68
N THR A 152 -11.03 -1.54 -22.57
CA THR A 152 -12.25 -0.71 -22.41
C THR A 152 -13.03 -1.13 -21.17
N GLU A 153 -13.24 -2.42 -20.97
CA GLU A 153 -13.95 -2.92 -19.78
C GLU A 153 -13.20 -2.58 -18.48
N LEU A 154 -11.89 -2.83 -18.44
CA LEU A 154 -11.07 -2.49 -17.27
C LEU A 154 -11.07 -0.99 -17.00
N PHE A 155 -11.02 -0.15 -18.04
CA PHE A 155 -11.09 1.29 -17.91
C PHE A 155 -12.39 1.72 -17.22
N GLU A 156 -13.55 1.22 -17.68
CA GLU A 156 -14.84 1.55 -17.08
C GLU A 156 -14.96 1.04 -15.63
N ILE A 157 -14.48 -0.16 -15.35
CA ILE A 157 -14.46 -0.72 -13.98
C ILE A 157 -13.61 0.17 -13.08
N ILE A 158 -12.40 0.51 -13.49
CA ILE A 158 -11.48 1.35 -12.68
C ILE A 158 -12.08 2.74 -12.48
N LYS A 159 -12.69 3.33 -13.51
CA LYS A 159 -13.34 4.65 -13.43
C LYS A 159 -14.49 4.65 -12.43
N VAL A 160 -15.38 3.65 -12.51
CA VAL A 160 -16.47 3.48 -11.54
C VAL A 160 -15.94 3.29 -10.12
N ASN A 161 -14.94 2.44 -9.93
CA ASN A 161 -14.35 2.21 -8.62
C ASN A 161 -13.75 3.48 -8.03
N LYS A 162 -13.05 4.29 -8.84
CA LYS A 162 -12.50 5.59 -8.41
C LYS A 162 -13.61 6.58 -8.04
N LEU A 163 -14.66 6.69 -8.86
CA LEU A 163 -15.81 7.55 -8.57
C LEU A 163 -16.50 7.14 -7.26
N THR A 164 -16.72 5.84 -7.07
CA THR A 164 -17.28 5.28 -5.83
C THR A 164 -16.42 5.65 -4.61
N ALA A 165 -15.12 5.44 -4.69
CA ALA A 165 -14.20 5.74 -3.58
C ALA A 165 -14.17 7.24 -3.26
N GLU A 166 -14.11 8.11 -4.26
CA GLU A 166 -14.11 9.55 -4.06
C GLU A 166 -15.44 10.06 -3.49
N MET A 167 -16.59 9.49 -3.93
CA MET A 167 -17.87 9.83 -3.35
C MET A 167 -17.99 9.41 -1.90
N GLN A 168 -17.57 8.18 -1.57
CA GLN A 168 -17.53 7.70 -0.19
C GLN A 168 -16.61 8.58 0.67
N ARG A 169 -15.44 8.97 0.15
CA ARG A 169 -14.53 9.88 0.84
C ARG A 169 -15.20 11.23 1.11
N LYS A 170 -15.86 11.82 0.12
CA LYS A 170 -16.59 13.09 0.27
C LYS A 170 -17.67 13.01 1.34
N ILE A 171 -18.42 11.91 1.41
CA ILE A 171 -19.48 11.71 2.43
C ILE A 171 -18.90 11.68 3.84
N VAL A 172 -17.69 11.13 4.04
CA VAL A 172 -17.10 10.96 5.36
C VAL A 172 -16.08 12.04 5.74
N ASP A 173 -15.71 12.91 4.81
CA ASP A 173 -14.64 13.92 5.00
C ASP A 173 -14.95 14.91 6.15
N GLU A 174 -16.22 15.26 6.31
CA GLU A 174 -16.69 16.15 7.38
C GLU A 174 -17.16 15.40 8.63
N VAL A 175 -17.04 14.05 8.65
CA VAL A 175 -17.50 13.25 9.79
C VAL A 175 -16.43 13.25 10.87
N GLU A 176 -16.62 14.08 11.87
CA GLU A 176 -15.78 14.13 13.06
C GLU A 176 -16.44 13.38 14.23
N ILE A 177 -15.64 13.02 15.24
CA ILE A 177 -16.14 12.39 16.46
C ILE A 177 -15.65 13.13 17.70
N THR A 178 -16.57 13.42 18.61
CA THR A 178 -16.29 14.05 19.88
C THR A 178 -15.85 13.03 20.94
N PRO A 179 -15.18 13.49 22.02
CA PRO A 179 -14.85 12.61 23.16
C PRO A 179 -16.09 11.97 23.81
N GLU A 180 -17.22 12.69 23.86
CA GLU A 180 -18.46 12.17 24.43
C GLU A 180 -19.09 11.08 23.56
N GLU A 181 -19.10 11.26 22.24
CA GLU A 181 -19.54 10.24 21.29
C GLU A 181 -18.64 8.99 21.36
N THR A 182 -17.32 9.19 21.50
CA THR A 182 -16.36 8.10 21.70
C THR A 182 -16.67 7.31 22.98
N ARG A 183 -16.97 8.02 24.08
CA ARG A 183 -17.33 7.41 25.35
C ARG A 183 -18.66 6.64 25.24
N THR A 184 -19.64 7.23 24.57
CA THR A 184 -20.96 6.62 24.36
C THR A 184 -20.83 5.36 23.51
N PHE A 185 -20.03 5.39 22.44
CA PHE A 185 -19.70 4.24 21.64
C PHE A 185 -19.08 3.12 22.49
N PHE A 186 -18.05 3.41 23.27
CA PHE A 186 -17.38 2.41 24.10
C PHE A 186 -18.33 1.79 25.12
N LYS A 187 -19.16 2.59 25.79
CA LYS A 187 -20.17 2.10 26.73
C LYS A 187 -21.27 1.26 26.08
N SER A 188 -21.50 1.44 24.78
CA SER A 188 -22.51 0.66 24.04
C SER A 188 -22.05 -0.75 23.69
N ILE A 189 -20.74 -1.04 23.79
CA ILE A 189 -20.18 -2.35 23.53
C ILE A 189 -20.40 -3.25 24.76
N PRO A 190 -21.04 -4.42 24.64
CA PRO A 190 -21.14 -5.40 25.72
C PRO A 190 -19.73 -5.81 26.20
N LYS A 191 -19.60 -6.08 27.51
CA LYS A 191 -18.29 -6.39 28.11
C LYS A 191 -17.60 -7.62 27.49
N ASP A 192 -18.39 -8.60 27.09
CA ASP A 192 -17.96 -9.83 26.41
C ASP A 192 -17.66 -9.64 24.92
N GLU A 193 -18.02 -8.48 24.36
CA GLU A 193 -17.76 -8.10 22.98
C GLU A 193 -16.73 -6.99 22.84
N LEU A 194 -16.10 -6.56 23.95
CA LEU A 194 -15.04 -5.55 23.91
C LEU A 194 -13.88 -6.05 23.02
N PRO A 195 -13.33 -5.18 22.16
CA PRO A 195 -12.20 -5.58 21.32
C PRO A 195 -10.99 -5.94 22.18
N VAL A 196 -10.26 -6.95 21.74
CA VAL A 196 -8.95 -7.30 22.30
C VAL A 196 -7.90 -6.64 21.43
N PHE A 197 -7.04 -5.85 22.04
CA PHE A 197 -5.89 -5.24 21.38
C PHE A 197 -4.66 -6.13 21.58
N GLY A 198 -4.01 -6.48 20.46
CA GLY A 198 -2.81 -7.31 20.46
C GLY A 198 -1.65 -6.63 21.19
N ALA A 199 -0.65 -7.43 21.54
CA ALA A 199 0.55 -6.92 22.18
C ALA A 199 1.30 -5.92 21.28
N GLU A 200 1.80 -4.83 21.88
CA GLU A 200 2.53 -3.75 21.21
C GLU A 200 3.86 -3.47 21.87
N MET A 201 4.81 -3.00 21.09
CA MET A 201 6.10 -2.53 21.58
C MET A 201 6.40 -1.13 21.08
N GLU A 202 7.09 -0.35 21.91
CA GLU A 202 7.82 0.83 21.48
C GLU A 202 9.29 0.48 21.46
N VAL A 203 9.96 0.81 20.37
CA VAL A 203 11.36 0.45 20.14
C VAL A 203 12.19 1.68 19.82
N ALA A 204 13.44 1.68 20.23
CA ALA A 204 14.39 2.73 19.91
C ALA A 204 15.68 2.11 19.37
N GLN A 205 16.37 2.84 18.51
CA GLN A 205 17.64 2.41 17.92
C GLN A 205 18.75 3.44 18.08
N ILE A 206 19.98 2.94 18.12
CA ILE A 206 21.21 3.72 17.95
C ILE A 206 21.92 3.15 16.74
N VAL A 207 22.29 3.99 15.80
CA VAL A 207 22.99 3.59 14.58
C VAL A 207 24.36 4.24 14.55
N ILE A 208 25.40 3.44 14.20
CA ILE A 208 26.76 3.91 13.97
C ILE A 208 27.15 3.53 12.56
N ALA A 209 27.39 4.56 11.74
CA ALA A 209 27.88 4.41 10.38
C ALA A 209 29.42 4.33 10.40
N PRO A 210 30.01 3.42 9.59
CA PRO A 210 31.46 3.42 9.38
C PRO A 210 31.91 4.74 8.75
N LYS A 211 33.05 5.26 9.20
CA LYS A 211 33.61 6.47 8.61
C LYS A 211 34.20 6.19 7.24
N ILE A 212 33.78 6.95 6.26
CA ILE A 212 34.37 6.92 4.92
C ILE A 212 35.65 7.74 4.93
N THR A 213 36.74 7.16 4.42
CA THR A 213 38.03 7.83 4.36
C THR A 213 38.01 8.96 3.31
N ASP A 214 38.79 10.02 3.56
CA ASP A 214 38.89 11.14 2.61
C ASP A 214 39.45 10.70 1.25
N ASP A 215 40.31 9.68 1.24
CA ASP A 215 40.84 9.11 0.00
C ASP A 215 39.77 8.41 -0.84
N GLU A 216 38.85 7.68 -0.19
CA GLU A 216 37.73 7.06 -0.89
C GLU A 216 36.77 8.13 -1.43
N LYS A 217 36.46 9.15 -0.64
CA LYS A 217 35.66 10.30 -1.11
C LYS A 217 36.30 10.97 -2.35
N LYS A 218 37.59 11.27 -2.29
CA LYS A 218 38.33 11.85 -3.43
C LYS A 218 38.29 10.91 -4.64
N ARG A 219 38.48 9.61 -4.44
CA ARG A 219 38.45 8.62 -5.51
C ARG A 219 37.12 8.67 -6.27
N ILE A 220 36.00 8.71 -5.53
CA ILE A 220 34.65 8.74 -6.11
C ILE A 220 34.42 10.08 -6.84
N ILE A 221 34.72 11.20 -6.18
CA ILE A 221 34.56 12.54 -6.78
C ILE A 221 35.35 12.64 -8.08
N ASN A 222 36.61 12.17 -8.09
CA ASN A 222 37.45 12.19 -9.28
C ASN A 222 36.85 11.29 -10.38
N ARG A 223 36.33 10.09 -10.02
CA ARG A 223 35.71 9.20 -10.99
C ARG A 223 34.45 9.82 -11.61
N LEU A 224 33.61 10.50 -10.81
CA LEU A 224 32.44 11.20 -11.33
C LEU A 224 32.83 12.38 -12.22
N LYS A 225 33.92 13.12 -11.90
CA LYS A 225 34.46 14.17 -12.77
C LYS A 225 34.97 13.61 -14.10
N GLU A 226 35.66 12.46 -14.08
CA GLU A 226 36.08 11.76 -15.29
C GLU A 226 34.87 11.37 -16.17
N ILE A 227 33.84 10.78 -15.58
CA ILE A 227 32.61 10.42 -16.29
C ILE A 227 31.94 11.66 -16.88
N LYS A 228 31.88 12.78 -16.13
CA LYS A 228 31.37 14.05 -16.64
C LYS A 228 32.19 14.52 -17.86
N ALA A 229 33.52 14.49 -17.78
CA ALA A 229 34.40 14.87 -18.89
C ALA A 229 34.21 13.96 -20.11
N GLU A 230 34.08 12.64 -19.90
CA GLU A 230 33.79 11.68 -20.99
C GLU A 230 32.45 11.99 -21.69
N VAL A 231 31.42 12.38 -20.93
CA VAL A 231 30.11 12.74 -21.50
C VAL A 231 30.20 14.06 -22.27
N LEU A 232 30.90 15.05 -21.74
CA LEU A 232 31.15 16.33 -22.44
C LEU A 232 31.95 16.13 -23.72
N ALA A 233 32.80 15.11 -23.79
CA ALA A 233 33.52 14.67 -24.98
C ALA A 233 32.71 13.83 -25.98
N GLY A 234 31.38 13.60 -25.69
CA GLY A 234 30.46 12.91 -26.60
C GLY A 234 30.07 11.48 -26.18
N ALA A 235 30.53 10.98 -25.02
CA ALA A 235 30.09 9.70 -24.52
C ALA A 235 28.61 9.78 -24.03
N SER A 236 27.86 8.68 -24.15
CA SER A 236 26.49 8.63 -23.70
C SER A 236 26.38 8.57 -22.18
N PHE A 237 25.73 9.57 -21.56
CA PHE A 237 25.43 9.55 -20.12
C PHE A 237 24.62 8.32 -19.73
N LYS A 238 23.60 7.95 -20.53
CA LYS A 238 22.81 6.74 -20.35
C LYS A 238 23.69 5.48 -20.22
N THR A 239 24.65 5.31 -21.13
CA THR A 239 25.57 4.17 -21.10
C THR A 239 26.45 4.20 -19.85
N ARG A 240 26.95 5.37 -19.46
CA ARG A 240 27.74 5.51 -18.24
C ARG A 240 26.95 5.22 -16.98
N ALA A 241 25.67 5.61 -16.91
CA ALA A 241 24.77 5.29 -15.80
C ALA A 241 24.53 3.78 -15.69
N VAL A 242 24.29 3.08 -16.80
CA VAL A 242 24.14 1.62 -16.79
C VAL A 242 25.39 0.90 -16.25
N ILE A 243 26.59 1.41 -16.56
CA ILE A 243 27.85 0.75 -16.19
C ILE A 243 28.29 1.08 -14.77
N TYR A 244 28.13 2.32 -14.34
CA TYR A 244 28.79 2.85 -13.13
C TYR A 244 27.86 3.25 -12.02
N SER A 245 26.52 3.36 -12.25
CA SER A 245 25.60 3.78 -11.20
C SER A 245 25.31 2.64 -10.22
N ASP A 246 25.47 2.94 -8.94
CA ASP A 246 25.06 2.06 -7.84
C ASP A 246 23.54 2.16 -7.55
N ASP A 247 22.81 3.10 -8.18
CA ASP A 247 21.36 3.18 -8.06
C ASP A 247 20.67 2.10 -8.90
N ARG A 248 20.36 0.96 -8.26
CA ARG A 248 19.70 -0.18 -8.90
C ARG A 248 18.29 0.14 -9.45
N GLY A 249 17.63 1.17 -8.91
CA GLY A 249 16.30 1.58 -9.34
C GLY A 249 16.29 2.21 -10.74
N SER A 250 17.34 2.95 -11.09
CA SER A 250 17.41 3.68 -12.37
C SER A 250 18.57 3.27 -13.28
N ALA A 251 19.59 2.56 -12.79
CA ALA A 251 20.77 2.19 -13.58
C ALA A 251 20.39 1.47 -14.89
N SER A 252 19.50 0.47 -14.85
CA SER A 252 19.05 -0.28 -16.02
C SER A 252 18.34 0.59 -17.07
N SER A 253 17.67 1.66 -16.65
CA SER A 253 17.05 2.67 -17.51
C SER A 253 18.02 3.81 -17.91
N GLY A 254 19.30 3.66 -17.55
CA GLY A 254 20.33 4.66 -17.81
C GLY A 254 20.24 5.87 -16.90
N GLY A 255 19.87 5.66 -15.65
CA GLY A 255 19.77 6.68 -14.61
C GLY A 255 18.60 7.64 -14.76
N PHE A 256 17.56 7.29 -15.54
CA PHE A 256 16.46 8.19 -15.88
C PHE A 256 15.47 8.34 -14.72
N TYR A 257 15.13 9.62 -14.44
CA TYR A 257 14.02 10.01 -13.58
C TYR A 257 13.24 11.20 -14.17
N LYS A 258 11.96 11.22 -13.86
CA LYS A 258 11.06 12.36 -14.07
C LYS A 258 10.61 12.86 -12.71
N ILE A 259 11.00 14.08 -12.35
CA ILE A 259 10.76 14.62 -11.02
C ILE A 259 10.07 15.99 -11.07
N ASN A 260 9.36 16.33 -10.01
CA ASN A 260 8.87 17.67 -9.72
C ASN A 260 9.20 18.03 -8.25
N ARG A 261 8.90 19.26 -7.82
CA ARG A 261 9.21 19.70 -6.47
C ARG A 261 8.54 18.90 -5.35
N LYS A 262 7.43 18.19 -5.66
CA LYS A 262 6.68 17.34 -4.71
C LYS A 262 7.19 15.89 -4.68
N THR A 263 7.99 15.49 -5.67
CA THR A 263 8.56 14.13 -5.72
C THR A 263 9.45 13.89 -4.51
N GLN A 264 9.34 12.71 -3.92
CA GLN A 264 10.10 12.32 -2.73
C GLN A 264 11.57 11.99 -3.08
N PHE A 265 12.37 13.03 -3.23
CA PHE A 265 13.84 12.96 -3.31
C PHE A 265 14.44 13.81 -2.20
N VAL A 266 15.64 13.46 -1.75
CA VAL A 266 16.37 14.24 -0.74
C VAL A 266 16.60 15.67 -1.23
N LYS A 267 16.69 16.60 -0.29
CA LYS A 267 16.74 18.03 -0.58
C LYS A 267 17.91 18.38 -1.48
N GLU A 268 19.08 17.85 -1.17
CA GLU A 268 20.33 18.09 -1.91
C GLU A 268 20.21 17.69 -3.38
N PHE A 269 19.59 16.55 -3.66
CA PHE A 269 19.34 16.09 -5.03
C PHE A 269 18.40 17.02 -5.78
N LYS A 270 17.30 17.43 -5.14
CA LYS A 270 16.32 18.37 -5.74
C LYS A 270 16.95 19.73 -5.97
N ASP A 271 17.70 20.27 -5.00
CA ASP A 271 18.34 21.58 -5.12
C ASP A 271 19.28 21.62 -6.34
N VAL A 272 20.07 20.57 -6.56
CA VAL A 272 20.93 20.47 -7.75
C VAL A 272 20.09 20.29 -9.02
N ALA A 273 19.16 19.34 -9.05
CA ALA A 273 18.37 19.04 -10.24
C ALA A 273 17.59 20.23 -10.78
N PHE A 274 17.03 21.07 -9.88
CA PHE A 274 16.26 22.26 -10.26
C PHE A 274 17.11 23.53 -10.47
N SER A 275 18.43 23.47 -10.23
CA SER A 275 19.35 24.57 -10.52
C SER A 275 20.00 24.49 -11.91
N LEU A 276 19.91 23.32 -12.58
CA LEU A 276 20.54 23.06 -13.85
C LEU A 276 19.66 23.48 -15.03
N ALA A 277 20.28 23.90 -16.12
CA ALA A 277 19.64 24.11 -17.41
C ALA A 277 19.52 22.78 -18.22
N GLU A 278 18.69 22.78 -19.28
CA GLU A 278 18.61 21.63 -20.20
C GLU A 278 19.99 21.37 -20.85
N GLY A 279 20.41 20.12 -20.85
CA GLY A 279 21.71 19.65 -21.35
C GLY A 279 22.87 19.83 -20.38
N GLU A 280 22.67 20.50 -19.26
CA GLU A 280 23.71 20.74 -18.27
C GLU A 280 23.98 19.52 -17.40
N ILE A 281 25.27 19.32 -17.02
CA ILE A 281 25.71 18.25 -16.11
C ILE A 281 26.26 18.90 -14.83
N SER A 282 25.75 18.46 -13.68
CA SER A 282 26.19 18.95 -12.37
C SER A 282 27.70 18.68 -12.10
N GLU A 283 28.28 19.40 -11.16
CA GLU A 283 29.46 18.93 -10.44
C GLU A 283 29.04 17.74 -9.53
N PRO A 284 29.99 16.86 -9.14
CA PRO A 284 29.75 15.86 -8.13
C PRO A 284 29.29 16.48 -6.80
N PHE A 285 28.18 16.00 -6.25
CA PHE A 285 27.64 16.45 -4.97
C PHE A 285 27.28 15.27 -4.08
N GLU A 286 27.26 15.49 -2.76
CA GLU A 286 27.01 14.46 -1.75
C GLU A 286 25.55 14.49 -1.29
N THR A 287 24.99 13.31 -1.07
CA THR A 287 23.73 13.08 -0.36
C THR A 287 23.93 11.98 0.68
N GLU A 288 22.94 11.67 1.46
CA GLU A 288 22.96 10.52 2.39
C GLU A 288 23.16 9.16 1.70
N TYR A 289 22.88 9.05 0.39
CA TYR A 289 23.07 7.83 -0.41
C TYR A 289 24.44 7.71 -1.05
N GLY A 290 25.24 8.77 -1.09
CA GLY A 290 26.55 8.80 -1.71
C GLY A 290 26.76 10.03 -2.58
N TYR A 291 27.57 9.89 -3.62
CA TYR A 291 27.96 10.97 -4.52
C TYR A 291 27.26 10.85 -5.85
N HIS A 292 26.73 11.97 -6.34
CA HIS A 292 25.93 12.01 -7.55
C HIS A 292 26.51 12.97 -8.59
N ILE A 293 26.21 12.71 -9.85
CA ILE A 293 26.13 13.70 -10.93
C ILE A 293 24.78 13.59 -11.61
N ILE A 294 24.20 14.72 -12.01
CA ILE A 294 22.91 14.82 -12.70
C ILE A 294 23.13 15.46 -14.07
N MET A 295 22.44 14.96 -15.09
CA MET A 295 22.29 15.61 -16.38
C MET A 295 20.79 15.85 -16.61
N VAL A 296 20.39 17.09 -16.83
CA VAL A 296 19.02 17.45 -17.19
C VAL A 296 18.82 17.22 -18.69
N GLU A 297 17.89 16.34 -19.05
CA GLU A 297 17.53 16.09 -20.46
C GLU A 297 16.49 17.08 -20.96
N LYS A 298 15.47 17.39 -20.14
CA LYS A 298 14.36 18.26 -20.55
C LYS A 298 13.65 18.89 -19.35
N ILE A 299 13.22 20.14 -19.50
CA ILE A 299 12.39 20.85 -18.54
C ILE A 299 10.99 21.06 -19.13
N LYS A 300 9.93 20.56 -18.47
CA LYS A 300 8.54 20.67 -18.88
C LYS A 300 7.72 21.38 -17.80
N GLY A 301 7.73 22.68 -17.79
CA GLY A 301 7.06 23.48 -16.76
C GLY A 301 7.66 23.23 -15.37
N GLN A 302 6.93 22.52 -14.50
CA GLN A 302 7.42 22.17 -13.16
C GLN A 302 8.08 20.78 -13.07
N GLU A 303 8.11 20.04 -14.18
CA GLU A 303 8.73 18.72 -14.25
C GLU A 303 10.10 18.79 -14.92
N VAL A 304 11.04 18.03 -14.38
CA VAL A 304 12.39 17.87 -14.92
C VAL A 304 12.62 16.40 -15.27
N GLU A 305 12.92 16.14 -16.53
CA GLU A 305 13.42 14.85 -17.00
C GLU A 305 14.94 14.88 -16.93
N LEU A 306 15.52 13.97 -16.17
CA LEU A 306 16.95 13.94 -15.90
C LEU A 306 17.50 12.52 -15.90
N ARG A 307 18.83 12.43 -16.00
CA ARG A 307 19.58 11.22 -15.67
C ARG A 307 20.57 11.51 -14.55
N HIS A 308 20.81 10.52 -13.73
CA HIS A 308 21.82 10.61 -12.70
C HIS A 308 22.72 9.37 -12.64
N ILE A 309 23.87 9.54 -12.05
CA ILE A 309 24.78 8.47 -11.66
C ILE A 309 25.03 8.63 -10.18
N LEU A 310 24.75 7.59 -9.42
CA LEU A 310 25.09 7.46 -8.00
C LEU A 310 26.34 6.59 -7.87
N MET A 311 27.32 7.03 -7.09
CA MET A 311 28.42 6.18 -6.64
C MET A 311 28.47 6.15 -5.12
N MET A 312 28.35 4.96 -4.56
CA MET A 312 28.40 4.75 -3.11
C MET A 312 29.83 4.55 -2.64
N PRO A 313 30.25 5.22 -1.54
CA PRO A 313 31.56 4.97 -0.96
C PRO A 313 31.73 3.55 -0.49
N LYS A 314 32.84 2.92 -0.80
CA LYS A 314 33.20 1.60 -0.28
C LYS A 314 33.68 1.72 1.15
N VAL A 315 33.02 0.98 2.03
CA VAL A 315 33.40 0.89 3.42
C VAL A 315 34.56 -0.10 3.57
N SER A 316 35.66 0.31 4.18
CA SER A 316 36.77 -0.60 4.48
C SER A 316 36.43 -1.51 5.67
N ASP A 317 37.02 -2.71 5.70
CA ASP A 317 36.85 -3.64 6.82
C ASP A 317 37.34 -3.02 8.16
N GLN A 318 38.35 -2.19 8.12
CA GLN A 318 38.82 -1.45 9.27
C GLN A 318 37.77 -0.46 9.80
N ALA A 319 37.11 0.30 8.91
CA ALA A 319 36.06 1.25 9.29
C ALA A 319 34.82 0.51 9.85
N LEU A 320 34.49 -0.67 9.30
CA LEU A 320 33.44 -1.53 9.86
C LEU A 320 33.80 -2.02 11.26
N LYS A 321 35.03 -2.45 11.47
CA LYS A 321 35.51 -2.90 12.78
C LYS A 321 35.43 -1.77 13.82
N GLU A 322 35.90 -0.58 13.47
CA GLU A 322 35.85 0.62 14.34
C GLU A 322 34.40 1.01 14.68
N ALA A 323 33.49 0.97 13.70
CA ALA A 323 32.06 1.23 13.94
C ALA A 323 31.45 0.19 14.90
N LYS A 324 31.81 -1.09 14.73
CA LYS A 324 31.39 -2.18 15.64
C LYS A 324 31.92 -1.99 17.06
N GLU A 325 33.19 -1.66 17.21
CA GLU A 325 33.81 -1.39 18.52
C GLU A 325 33.15 -0.18 19.20
N LYS A 326 32.89 0.90 18.44
CA LYS A 326 32.19 2.10 18.94
C LYS A 326 30.80 1.76 19.47
N ILE A 327 29.99 1.01 18.70
CA ILE A 327 28.62 0.68 19.13
C ILE A 327 28.63 -0.31 20.31
N MET A 328 29.59 -1.23 20.38
CA MET A 328 29.78 -2.11 21.54
C MET A 328 30.13 -1.33 22.81
N LEU A 329 30.96 -0.31 22.70
CA LEU A 329 31.29 0.58 23.82
C LEU A 329 30.05 1.35 24.29
N ILE A 330 29.24 1.87 23.37
CA ILE A 330 27.99 2.56 23.69
C ILE A 330 27.04 1.61 24.42
N LYS A 331 26.85 0.38 23.91
CA LYS A 331 26.04 -0.65 24.56
C LYS A 331 26.50 -0.91 25.97
N LYS A 332 27.80 -1.13 26.16
CA LYS A 332 28.39 -1.40 27.51
C LYS A 332 28.13 -0.26 28.51
N ARG A 333 28.25 1.01 28.05
CA ARG A 333 27.97 2.17 28.91
C ARG A 333 26.49 2.26 29.30
N ILE A 334 25.59 1.88 28.38
CA ILE A 334 24.15 1.81 28.67
C ILE A 334 23.87 0.69 29.68
N GLU A 335 24.43 -0.50 29.47
CA GLU A 335 24.26 -1.66 30.38
C GLU A 335 24.82 -1.42 31.78
N ASN A 336 25.90 -0.64 31.90
CA ASN A 336 26.48 -0.23 33.19
C ASN A 336 25.67 0.91 33.84
N GLY A 337 24.66 1.49 33.19
CA GLY A 337 23.90 2.62 33.72
C GLY A 337 24.64 3.97 33.68
N GLU A 338 25.77 4.06 32.96
CA GLU A 338 26.56 5.29 32.83
C GLU A 338 25.85 6.38 32.02
N ILE A 339 25.00 5.94 31.09
CA ILE A 339 24.20 6.79 30.21
C ILE A 339 22.89 6.09 29.88
N THR A 340 21.81 6.84 29.72
CA THR A 340 20.54 6.26 29.24
C THR A 340 20.60 5.99 27.75
N PHE A 341 19.79 5.04 27.27
CA PHE A 341 19.69 4.76 25.82
C PHE A 341 19.32 6.02 25.03
N ALA A 342 18.36 6.78 25.51
CA ALA A 342 17.89 8.01 24.87
C ALA A 342 18.99 9.09 24.78
N GLU A 343 19.79 9.27 25.83
CA GLU A 343 20.92 10.21 25.82
C GLU A 343 22.02 9.75 24.86
N ALA A 344 22.33 8.43 24.87
CA ALA A 344 23.29 7.83 23.94
C ALA A 344 22.80 8.02 22.47
N ALA A 345 21.54 7.82 22.21
CA ALA A 345 20.96 8.05 20.89
C ALA A 345 21.12 9.52 20.44
N ARG A 346 20.78 10.47 21.31
CA ARG A 346 20.87 11.91 20.99
C ARG A 346 22.29 12.37 20.71
N THR A 347 23.26 11.85 21.46
CA THR A 347 24.64 12.35 21.43
C THR A 347 25.58 11.54 20.55
N MET A 348 25.30 10.26 20.31
CA MET A 348 26.23 9.32 19.67
C MET A 348 25.68 8.63 18.44
N SER A 349 24.34 8.63 18.20
CA SER A 349 23.77 8.02 17.02
C SER A 349 24.06 8.87 15.76
N ASP A 350 24.42 8.19 14.67
CA ASP A 350 24.60 8.81 13.36
C ASP A 350 23.26 8.89 12.58
N GLU A 351 22.17 8.27 13.10
CA GLU A 351 20.83 8.33 12.51
C GLU A 351 20.13 9.66 12.81
N LYS A 352 19.96 10.49 11.77
CA LYS A 352 19.44 11.85 11.91
C LYS A 352 17.96 11.90 12.26
N GLU A 353 17.17 10.94 11.75
CA GLU A 353 15.71 10.95 11.88
C GLU A 353 15.25 10.65 13.30
N THR A 354 15.89 9.69 13.97
CA THR A 354 15.46 9.20 15.28
C THR A 354 16.24 9.75 16.44
N ARG A 355 17.50 10.19 16.25
CA ARG A 355 18.40 10.59 17.35
C ARG A 355 17.84 11.71 18.21
N ALA A 356 17.18 12.73 17.60
CA ALA A 356 16.62 13.86 18.33
C ALA A 356 15.54 13.42 19.34
N ASN A 357 14.81 12.36 19.01
CA ASN A 357 13.77 11.75 19.84
C ASN A 357 14.31 10.59 20.70
N GLY A 358 15.62 10.55 20.98
CA GLY A 358 16.21 9.47 21.79
C GLY A 358 16.25 8.11 21.11
N GLY A 359 16.24 8.09 19.77
CA GLY A 359 16.30 6.88 18.97
C GLY A 359 14.95 6.20 18.73
N VAL A 360 13.84 6.74 19.25
CA VAL A 360 12.50 6.13 19.12
C VAL A 360 12.08 6.03 17.67
N LEU A 361 11.65 4.84 17.26
CA LEU A 361 11.13 4.56 15.93
C LEU A 361 9.68 5.00 15.81
N ILE A 362 9.32 5.50 14.64
CA ILE A 362 7.94 5.81 14.26
C ILE A 362 7.44 4.71 13.34
N ASN A 363 6.26 4.17 13.65
CA ASN A 363 5.60 3.19 12.82
C ASN A 363 5.12 3.88 11.52
N PRO A 364 5.59 3.46 10.33
CA PRO A 364 5.25 4.13 9.08
C PRO A 364 3.77 4.00 8.71
N GLN A 365 3.06 3.00 9.26
CA GLN A 365 1.65 2.76 8.96
C GLN A 365 0.71 3.60 9.83
N THR A 366 1.04 3.76 11.12
CA THR A 366 0.18 4.43 12.11
C THR A 366 0.67 5.84 12.45
N GLN A 367 1.92 6.18 12.11
CA GLN A 367 2.59 7.45 12.43
C GLN A 367 2.72 7.71 13.93
N ASP A 368 2.64 6.66 14.76
CA ASP A 368 2.89 6.68 16.20
C ASP A 368 4.13 5.85 16.57
N THR A 369 4.43 5.72 17.88
CA THR A 369 5.61 4.99 18.37
C THR A 369 5.35 3.52 18.65
N LYS A 370 4.10 3.05 18.47
CA LYS A 370 3.67 1.70 18.83
C LYS A 370 3.69 0.77 17.62
N PHE A 371 4.26 -0.38 17.81
CA PHE A 371 4.31 -1.45 16.81
C PHE A 371 3.54 -2.66 17.35
N GLU A 372 2.42 -2.99 16.72
CA GLU A 372 1.70 -4.23 17.01
C GLU A 372 2.54 -5.43 16.54
N LEU A 373 2.80 -6.39 17.43
CA LEU A 373 3.71 -7.49 17.16
C LEU A 373 3.35 -8.31 15.92
N THR A 374 2.05 -8.51 15.70
CA THR A 374 1.54 -9.28 14.56
C THR A 374 1.66 -8.57 13.22
N LYS A 375 1.91 -7.24 13.23
CA LYS A 375 2.05 -6.38 12.05
C LYS A 375 3.44 -5.78 11.90
N MET A 376 4.34 -6.10 12.84
CA MET A 376 5.72 -5.63 12.82
C MET A 376 6.47 -6.25 11.64
N ASP A 377 7.42 -5.49 11.09
CA ASP A 377 8.35 -6.01 10.09
C ASP A 377 9.05 -7.27 10.64
N PRO A 378 9.11 -8.39 9.89
CA PRO A 378 9.66 -9.64 10.36
C PRO A 378 11.13 -9.55 10.83
N SER A 379 11.94 -8.69 10.19
CA SER A 379 13.33 -8.48 10.57
C SER A 379 13.42 -7.79 11.93
N LEU A 380 12.66 -6.70 12.11
CA LEU A 380 12.59 -6.01 13.40
C LEU A 380 12.02 -6.92 14.50
N TYR A 381 10.94 -7.65 14.18
CA TYR A 381 10.32 -8.61 15.12
C TYR A 381 11.31 -9.65 15.63
N SER A 382 12.12 -10.23 14.74
CA SER A 382 13.10 -11.26 15.11
C SER A 382 14.12 -10.76 16.14
N GLU A 383 14.48 -9.49 16.08
CA GLU A 383 15.46 -8.86 16.95
C GLU A 383 14.90 -8.48 18.34
N VAL A 384 13.60 -8.11 18.40
CA VAL A 384 13.04 -7.53 19.63
C VAL A 384 12.01 -8.39 20.34
N SER A 385 11.46 -9.43 19.69
CA SER A 385 10.36 -10.23 20.24
C SER A 385 10.66 -10.83 21.62
N ASN A 386 11.88 -11.30 21.82
CA ASN A 386 12.34 -11.90 23.08
C ASN A 386 13.07 -10.90 24.00
N LEU A 387 13.21 -9.64 23.60
CA LEU A 387 13.94 -8.64 24.35
C LEU A 387 13.07 -8.11 25.50
N LYS A 388 13.63 -8.12 26.71
CA LYS A 388 12.97 -7.50 27.88
C LYS A 388 13.00 -5.97 27.74
N SER A 389 12.00 -5.31 28.30
CA SER A 389 12.00 -3.85 28.36
C SER A 389 13.30 -3.32 29.02
N GLY A 390 13.94 -2.35 28.38
CA GLY A 390 15.22 -1.78 28.79
C GLY A 390 16.46 -2.59 28.40
N ALA A 391 16.33 -3.84 27.94
CA ALA A 391 17.46 -4.60 27.42
C ALA A 391 17.85 -4.09 26.02
N VAL A 392 19.13 -4.27 25.67
CA VAL A 392 19.71 -3.81 24.40
C VAL A 392 20.23 -5.00 23.60
N THR A 393 19.91 -5.04 22.29
CA THR A 393 20.39 -6.11 21.39
C THR A 393 21.91 -6.13 21.31
N SER A 394 22.47 -7.24 20.84
CA SER A 394 23.83 -7.24 20.30
C SER A 394 23.91 -6.32 19.06
N PRO A 395 25.11 -5.79 18.71
CA PRO A 395 25.27 -5.03 17.49
C PRO A 395 24.83 -5.82 16.25
N ILE A 396 23.88 -5.28 15.52
CA ILE A 396 23.31 -5.84 14.30
C ILE A 396 23.96 -5.11 13.13
N LEU A 397 24.51 -5.86 12.17
CA LEU A 397 24.97 -5.28 10.92
C LEU A 397 23.76 -5.10 9.99
N ASP A 398 23.43 -3.87 9.67
CA ASP A 398 22.45 -3.49 8.66
C ASP A 398 23.17 -3.25 7.33
N ASP A 399 22.91 -4.09 6.35
CA ASP A 399 23.52 -4.01 5.01
C ASP A 399 22.43 -3.62 4.01
N ASP A 400 22.05 -2.34 4.03
CA ASP A 400 21.06 -1.80 3.10
C ASP A 400 21.73 -1.49 1.75
N PRO A 401 21.27 -2.11 0.66
CA PRO A 401 21.81 -1.85 -0.69
C PRO A 401 21.74 -0.37 -1.13
N ARG A 402 20.90 0.45 -0.49
CA ARG A 402 20.71 1.87 -0.81
C ARG A 402 21.45 2.80 0.14
N ALA A 403 21.55 2.43 1.41
CA ALA A 403 22.12 3.27 2.47
C ALA A 403 23.49 2.78 2.97
N GLY A 404 23.99 1.65 2.41
CA GLY A 404 25.26 1.06 2.78
C GLY A 404 25.24 0.32 4.13
N LYS A 405 26.43 -0.07 4.60
CA LYS A 405 26.60 -0.86 5.84
C LYS A 405 26.63 0.05 7.05
N LYS A 406 25.81 -0.27 8.06
CA LYS A 406 25.75 0.41 9.36
C LYS A 406 25.63 -0.62 10.47
N TYR A 407 26.11 -0.30 11.68
CA TYR A 407 25.78 -1.09 12.87
C TYR A 407 24.67 -0.42 13.66
N LYS A 408 23.70 -1.21 14.12
CA LYS A 408 22.65 -0.75 15.00
C LYS A 408 22.51 -1.60 16.25
N ILE A 409 22.08 -0.99 17.35
CA ILE A 409 21.56 -1.65 18.54
C ILE A 409 20.15 -1.14 18.78
N ILE A 410 19.28 -2.03 19.24
CA ILE A 410 17.86 -1.75 19.45
C ILE A 410 17.53 -2.03 20.92
N THR A 411 16.62 -1.26 21.49
CA THR A 411 16.02 -1.50 22.79
C THR A 411 14.50 -1.45 22.69
N VAL A 412 13.84 -2.23 23.55
CA VAL A 412 12.39 -2.09 23.81
C VAL A 412 12.21 -1.09 24.94
N THR A 413 11.65 0.06 24.63
CA THR A 413 11.42 1.13 25.63
C THR A 413 10.14 0.90 26.41
N ASN A 414 9.13 0.31 25.77
CA ASN A 414 7.86 -0.02 26.39
C ASN A 414 7.27 -1.29 25.75
N ARG A 415 6.57 -2.10 26.55
CA ARG A 415 5.84 -3.28 26.10
C ARG A 415 4.46 -3.28 26.71
N ILE A 416 3.44 -3.39 25.87
CA ILE A 416 2.05 -3.49 26.26
C ILE A 416 1.59 -4.88 25.86
N GLU A 417 1.20 -5.69 26.83
CA GLU A 417 0.69 -7.03 26.55
C GLU A 417 -0.72 -6.97 25.95
N GLU A 418 -1.11 -8.06 25.28
CA GLU A 418 -2.47 -8.22 24.79
C GLU A 418 -3.48 -8.02 25.92
N HIS A 419 -4.50 -7.21 25.68
CA HIS A 419 -5.50 -6.89 26.69
C HIS A 419 -6.85 -6.52 26.06
N THR A 420 -7.91 -6.72 26.84
CA THR A 420 -9.23 -6.21 26.49
C THR A 420 -9.22 -4.68 26.56
N ALA A 421 -9.87 -4.03 25.61
CA ALA A 421 -9.91 -2.58 25.47
C ALA A 421 -10.25 -1.87 26.79
N ASP A 422 -9.39 -0.94 27.19
CA ASP A 422 -9.56 -0.02 28.30
C ASP A 422 -9.72 1.40 27.78
N TYR A 423 -10.78 2.11 28.20
CA TYR A 423 -11.10 3.44 27.67
C TYR A 423 -9.97 4.46 27.86
N ALA A 424 -9.29 4.43 29.00
CA ALA A 424 -8.25 5.40 29.32
C ALA A 424 -6.93 5.08 28.58
N LYS A 425 -6.57 3.80 28.51
CA LYS A 425 -5.32 3.35 27.88
C LYS A 425 -5.39 3.37 26.36
N ASP A 426 -6.57 3.04 25.82
CA ASP A 426 -6.75 2.79 24.37
C ASP A 426 -7.60 3.86 23.69
N TYR A 427 -7.72 5.04 24.30
CA TYR A 427 -8.61 6.11 23.82
C TYR A 427 -8.47 6.38 22.32
N THR A 428 -7.24 6.46 21.80
CA THR A 428 -6.98 6.74 20.38
C THR A 428 -7.53 5.65 19.47
N LYS A 429 -7.33 4.38 19.84
CA LYS A 429 -7.86 3.23 19.10
C LYS A 429 -9.38 3.18 19.16
N ILE A 430 -9.94 3.40 20.36
CA ILE A 430 -11.39 3.42 20.57
C ILE A 430 -12.02 4.58 19.79
N LYS A 431 -11.38 5.77 19.79
CA LYS A 431 -11.80 6.92 18.99
C LYS A 431 -11.83 6.58 17.49
N ALA A 432 -10.78 5.90 16.98
CA ALA A 432 -10.73 5.48 15.58
C ALA A 432 -11.87 4.49 15.23
N LEU A 433 -12.17 3.54 16.12
CA LEU A 433 -13.27 2.60 15.94
C LEU A 433 -14.64 3.31 15.95
N ALA A 434 -14.82 4.24 16.88
CA ALA A 434 -16.04 5.02 17.00
C ALA A 434 -16.26 5.95 15.79
N LEU A 435 -15.18 6.61 15.33
CA LEU A 435 -15.23 7.42 14.12
C LEU A 435 -15.63 6.58 12.89
N LYS A 436 -15.04 5.42 12.77
CA LYS A 436 -15.33 4.50 11.67
C LYS A 436 -16.78 4.03 11.68
N GLU A 437 -17.34 3.70 12.85
CA GLU A 437 -18.76 3.37 12.97
C GLU A 437 -19.63 4.57 12.57
N LYS A 438 -19.28 5.77 12.99
CA LYS A 438 -20.01 7.00 12.63
C LYS A 438 -19.97 7.25 11.11
N GLN A 439 -18.83 7.03 10.49
CA GLN A 439 -18.66 7.12 9.04
C GLN A 439 -19.51 6.09 8.29
N PHE A 440 -19.56 4.84 8.76
CA PHE A 440 -20.44 3.83 8.18
C PHE A 440 -21.93 4.21 8.29
N LYS A 441 -22.32 4.77 9.42
CA LYS A 441 -23.69 5.27 9.60
C LYS A 441 -24.01 6.43 8.66
N ALA A 442 -23.04 7.33 8.44
CA ALA A 442 -23.19 8.44 7.49
C ALA A 442 -23.35 7.95 6.05
N ILE A 443 -22.52 6.98 5.63
CA ILE A 443 -22.64 6.35 4.30
C ILE A 443 -23.99 5.66 4.16
N GLY A 444 -24.42 4.87 5.16
CA GLY A 444 -25.73 4.19 5.13
C GLY A 444 -26.90 5.16 5.01
N LYS A 445 -26.89 6.24 5.80
CA LYS A 445 -27.90 7.29 5.74
C LYS A 445 -27.94 7.96 4.36
N TRP A 446 -26.78 8.33 3.84
CA TRP A 446 -26.64 8.91 2.52
C TRP A 446 -27.20 7.97 1.43
N SER A 447 -26.84 6.68 1.49
CA SER A 447 -27.34 5.67 0.56
C SER A 447 -28.88 5.54 0.60
N ASP A 448 -29.46 5.51 1.80
CA ASP A 448 -30.93 5.42 1.97
C ASP A 448 -31.66 6.66 1.42
N GLU A 449 -31.06 7.84 1.56
CA GLU A 449 -31.59 9.09 0.98
C GLU A 449 -31.50 9.06 -0.55
N LYS A 450 -30.33 8.71 -1.09
CA LYS A 450 -30.08 8.72 -2.54
C LYS A 450 -30.80 7.61 -3.31
N ILE A 451 -31.04 6.46 -2.67
CA ILE A 451 -31.91 5.42 -3.23
C ILE A 451 -33.31 5.97 -3.55
N LYS A 452 -33.88 6.81 -2.70
CA LYS A 452 -35.22 7.39 -2.92
C LYS A 452 -35.26 8.33 -4.12
N GLU A 453 -34.20 9.07 -4.34
CA GLU A 453 -34.08 10.10 -5.39
C GLU A 453 -33.70 9.51 -6.76
N THR A 454 -32.96 8.40 -6.77
CA THR A 454 -32.38 7.82 -7.99
C THR A 454 -33.39 6.91 -8.69
N TYR A 455 -33.41 6.92 -10.03
CA TYR A 455 -34.15 5.91 -10.78
C TYR A 455 -33.51 4.53 -10.60
N ILE A 456 -34.29 3.60 -10.05
CA ILE A 456 -33.85 2.21 -9.80
C ILE A 456 -34.88 1.25 -10.35
N LYS A 457 -34.41 0.27 -11.12
CA LYS A 457 -35.25 -0.82 -11.62
C LYS A 457 -34.53 -2.15 -11.45
N ILE A 458 -35.19 -3.10 -10.84
CA ILE A 458 -34.68 -4.47 -10.66
C ILE A 458 -35.57 -5.40 -11.49
N ASN A 459 -34.97 -6.31 -12.24
CA ASN A 459 -35.67 -7.21 -13.16
C ASN A 459 -35.56 -8.68 -12.70
N GLY A 460 -36.46 -9.50 -13.26
CA GLY A 460 -36.47 -10.96 -13.11
C GLY A 460 -36.60 -11.45 -11.66
N GLU A 461 -35.91 -12.54 -11.37
CA GLU A 461 -35.88 -13.20 -10.08
C GLU A 461 -35.29 -12.39 -8.94
N TYR A 462 -34.50 -11.35 -9.27
CA TYR A 462 -33.87 -10.48 -8.28
C TYR A 462 -34.84 -9.53 -7.57
N LYS A 463 -36.10 -9.46 -8.01
CA LYS A 463 -37.16 -8.71 -7.30
C LYS A 463 -37.52 -9.35 -5.94
N ASP A 464 -37.26 -10.63 -5.80
CA ASP A 464 -37.53 -11.39 -4.57
C ASP A 464 -36.33 -11.40 -3.60
N CYS A 465 -35.22 -10.73 -3.99
CA CYS A 465 -34.05 -10.63 -3.14
C CYS A 465 -34.31 -9.81 -1.86
N VAL A 466 -33.73 -10.28 -0.76
CA VAL A 466 -33.64 -9.52 0.49
C VAL A 466 -32.35 -8.74 0.48
N PHE A 467 -32.45 -7.44 0.31
CA PHE A 467 -31.32 -6.51 0.30
C PHE A 467 -31.11 -5.87 1.67
N THR A 468 -29.91 -5.40 1.92
CA THR A 468 -29.57 -4.60 3.12
C THR A 468 -30.24 -3.22 3.07
N ASN A 469 -30.24 -2.59 1.89
CA ASN A 469 -30.82 -1.27 1.64
C ASN A 469 -32.19 -1.45 0.95
N ASN A 470 -33.08 -0.46 1.06
CA ASN A 470 -34.44 -0.52 0.49
C ASN A 470 -34.45 -0.22 -1.03
N TRP A 471 -33.77 -1.06 -1.82
CA TRP A 471 -33.68 -0.92 -3.29
C TRP A 471 -35.02 -1.04 -4.00
N LEU A 472 -35.97 -1.74 -3.41
CA LEU A 472 -37.29 -1.96 -3.99
C LEU A 472 -38.28 -0.82 -3.70
N LYS A 473 -37.86 0.19 -2.89
CA LYS A 473 -38.70 1.34 -2.50
C LYS A 473 -40.08 0.93 -1.94
N LYS A 474 -40.10 -0.13 -1.13
CA LYS A 474 -41.29 -0.62 -0.46
C LYS A 474 -41.56 0.16 0.81
#